data_bea73b037bd6cc17f15209685cf772eb
#
_entry.id   bea73b037bd6cc17f15209685cf772eb
#
_cell.length_a   1.000
_cell.length_b   1.000
_cell.length_c   1.000
_cell.angle_alpha   90.00
_cell.angle_beta   90.00
_cell.angle_gamma   90.00
#
_symmetry.space_group_name_H-M   'P 1'
#
loop_
_entity.id
_entity.type
_entity.pdbx_description
1 polymer ?
#
loop_
_entity_poly.entity_id
_entity_poly.type
_entity_poly.pdbx_seq_one_letter_code
_entity_poly.pdbx_strand_id
1 'polypeptide(L)'
;QPMVVIGAILGAVMFYFQGCEMWNVGSVGLSSLFGTTLLNCFLIPSTMSMDIRGWGEMFPLNGPCWSLFFEYIAYVLYAFIFRKVSTRVLWWIVPLFAVGLTYAAFQGDYCNLGWGWALTKENFIGGMFRLLFSFTAGLLISRTYHPGIIKHPFVIGSIVLVVLTFMPNVGGHKYNWMNGIYDVFCITCAFPFVMCVGASATAISDKTKRIATWLGDLS
;
A
#
# COMPACT_ATOMS: atom_id res chain seq x y z
N GLN A 1 -9.68 12.86 2.85
CA GLN A 1 -10.05 13.64 1.64
C GLN A 1 -9.29 14.98 1.54
N PRO A 2 -9.22 15.88 2.55
CA PRO A 2 -8.56 17.19 2.37
C PRO A 2 -7.11 17.08 1.92
N MET A 3 -6.34 16.16 2.48
CA MET A 3 -4.92 15.94 2.13
C MET A 3 -4.73 15.45 0.69
N VAL A 4 -5.65 14.64 0.17
CA VAL A 4 -5.64 14.19 -1.22
C VAL A 4 -5.81 15.37 -2.17
N VAL A 5 -6.78 16.24 -1.87
CA VAL A 5 -7.05 17.45 -2.67
C VAL A 5 -5.85 18.40 -2.65
N ILE A 6 -5.32 18.67 -1.46
CA ILE A 6 -4.14 19.53 -1.30
C ILE A 6 -2.95 18.93 -2.08
N GLY A 7 -2.69 17.63 -1.93
CA GLY A 7 -1.61 16.95 -2.64
C GLY A 7 -1.77 17.00 -4.16
N ALA A 8 -2.98 16.78 -4.68
CA ALA A 8 -3.25 16.87 -6.11
C ALA A 8 -3.07 18.29 -6.66
N ILE A 9 -3.53 19.32 -5.92
CA ILE A 9 -3.35 20.73 -6.33
C ILE A 9 -1.87 21.12 -6.30
N LEU A 10 -1.15 20.78 -5.23
CA LEU A 10 0.29 21.05 -5.14
C LEU A 10 1.06 20.33 -6.25
N GLY A 11 0.73 19.06 -6.53
CA GLY A 11 1.31 18.30 -7.62
C GLY A 11 1.04 18.95 -8.99
N ALA A 12 -0.17 19.46 -9.21
CA ALA A 12 -0.52 20.19 -10.43
C ALA A 12 0.28 21.49 -10.60
N VAL A 13 0.41 22.26 -9.51
CA VAL A 13 1.20 23.51 -9.51
C VAL A 13 2.68 23.16 -9.80
N MET A 14 3.25 22.19 -9.13
CA MET A 14 4.63 21.77 -9.37
C MET A 14 4.83 21.28 -10.80
N PHE A 15 3.92 20.46 -11.31
CA PHE A 15 3.98 19.97 -12.68
C PHE A 15 3.91 21.12 -13.70
N TYR A 16 3.07 22.11 -13.46
CA TYR A 16 2.94 23.30 -14.34
C TYR A 16 4.25 24.07 -14.46
N PHE A 17 4.98 24.24 -13.36
CA PHE A 17 6.23 25.00 -13.35
C PHE A 17 7.47 24.19 -13.72
N GLN A 18 7.51 22.93 -13.36
CA GLN A 18 8.72 22.09 -13.52
C GLN A 18 8.62 21.07 -14.67
N GLY A 19 7.38 20.68 -15.08
CA GLY A 19 7.17 19.58 -15.98
C GLY A 19 7.55 18.23 -15.35
N CYS A 20 7.94 17.26 -16.19
CA CYS A 20 8.49 15.99 -15.78
C CYS A 20 9.54 15.51 -16.80
N GLU A 21 10.22 14.38 -16.52
CA GLU A 21 11.27 13.85 -17.38
C GLU A 21 10.81 13.57 -18.83
N MET A 22 9.56 13.10 -18.99
CA MET A 22 9.00 12.74 -20.30
C MET A 22 8.45 13.95 -21.07
N TRP A 23 8.14 15.06 -20.38
CA TRP A 23 7.46 16.21 -20.96
C TRP A 23 8.14 17.52 -20.57
N ASN A 24 8.39 18.35 -21.57
CA ASN A 24 8.85 19.73 -21.31
C ASN A 24 7.70 20.56 -20.72
N VAL A 25 8.04 21.58 -19.94
CA VAL A 25 7.08 22.56 -19.44
C VAL A 25 6.27 23.15 -20.61
N GLY A 26 4.95 23.16 -20.49
CA GLY A 26 4.05 23.65 -21.53
C GLY A 26 3.73 22.67 -22.65
N SER A 27 4.34 21.47 -22.69
CA SER A 27 3.99 20.44 -23.69
C SER A 27 2.63 19.78 -23.40
N VAL A 28 2.19 19.80 -22.14
CA VAL A 28 0.89 19.27 -21.71
C VAL A 28 -0.14 20.39 -21.71
N GLY A 29 -1.25 20.18 -22.43
CA GLY A 29 -2.34 21.15 -22.49
C GLY A 29 -2.96 21.40 -21.10
N LEU A 30 -3.30 22.66 -20.82
CA LEU A 30 -3.95 23.06 -19.56
C LEU A 30 -5.25 22.29 -19.28
N SER A 31 -6.01 21.93 -20.31
CA SER A 31 -7.22 21.12 -20.19
C SER A 31 -6.93 19.71 -19.65
N SER A 32 -5.86 19.07 -20.13
CA SER A 32 -5.43 17.75 -19.65
C SER A 32 -4.94 17.83 -18.19
N LEU A 33 -4.15 18.85 -17.85
CA LEU A 33 -3.68 19.07 -16.49
C LEU A 33 -4.86 19.29 -15.53
N PHE A 34 -5.83 20.14 -15.93
CA PHE A 34 -7.01 20.40 -15.12
C PHE A 34 -7.87 19.14 -14.94
N GLY A 35 -8.12 18.40 -16.04
CA GLY A 35 -8.87 17.14 -16.00
C GLY A 35 -8.22 16.10 -15.06
N THR A 36 -6.91 15.91 -15.18
CA THR A 36 -6.15 15.01 -14.32
C THR A 36 -6.19 15.45 -12.86
N THR A 37 -6.08 16.77 -12.60
CA THR A 37 -6.18 17.31 -11.24
C THR A 37 -7.55 17.00 -10.64
N LEU A 38 -8.62 17.23 -11.40
CA LEU A 38 -9.98 16.97 -10.95
C LEU A 38 -10.17 15.47 -10.59
N LEU A 39 -9.75 14.56 -11.47
CA LEU A 39 -9.83 13.13 -11.20
C LEU A 39 -9.05 12.75 -9.93
N ASN A 40 -7.82 13.24 -9.80
CA ASN A 40 -6.98 12.92 -8.63
C ASN A 40 -7.56 13.50 -7.32
N CYS A 41 -8.23 14.64 -7.34
CA CYS A 41 -8.93 15.20 -6.17
C CYS A 41 -10.07 14.28 -5.68
N PHE A 42 -10.72 13.55 -6.59
CA PHE A 42 -11.80 12.59 -6.24
C PHE A 42 -11.32 11.16 -6.08
N LEU A 43 -10.01 10.90 -6.07
CA LEU A 43 -9.41 9.54 -6.05
C LEU A 43 -9.90 8.66 -7.21
N ILE A 44 -10.17 9.27 -8.36
CA ILE A 44 -10.47 8.56 -9.60
C ILE A 44 -9.15 8.42 -10.36
N PRO A 45 -8.74 7.18 -10.72
CA PRO A 45 -7.52 6.96 -11.48
C PRO A 45 -7.55 7.68 -12.83
N SER A 46 -6.45 8.31 -13.20
CA SER A 46 -6.24 8.88 -14.52
C SER A 46 -6.18 7.78 -15.57
N THR A 47 -6.89 7.95 -16.67
CA THR A 47 -6.82 7.00 -17.80
C THR A 47 -5.49 7.13 -18.53
N MET A 48 -5.11 6.10 -19.31
CA MET A 48 -3.89 6.14 -20.14
C MET A 48 -3.85 7.35 -21.08
N SER A 49 -5.01 7.83 -21.56
CA SER A 49 -5.11 9.03 -22.40
C SER A 49 -4.93 10.35 -21.63
N MET A 50 -4.99 10.31 -20.31
CA MET A 50 -4.79 11.44 -19.40
C MET A 50 -3.50 11.31 -18.59
N ASP A 51 -2.61 10.44 -19.00
CA ASP A 51 -1.28 10.28 -18.41
C ASP A 51 -0.39 11.45 -18.83
N ILE A 52 -0.31 12.44 -17.95
CA ILE A 52 0.49 13.65 -18.20
C ILE A 52 1.99 13.47 -17.90
N ARG A 53 2.38 12.34 -17.28
CA ARG A 53 3.79 12.03 -16.95
C ARG A 53 4.42 10.98 -17.88
N GLY A 54 3.62 10.26 -18.65
CA GLY A 54 4.07 9.24 -19.58
C GLY A 54 4.45 7.89 -18.97
N TRP A 55 4.18 7.69 -17.66
CA TRP A 55 4.55 6.47 -16.92
C TRP A 55 3.37 5.52 -16.71
N GLY A 56 2.17 5.85 -17.18
CA GLY A 56 0.95 5.07 -16.95
C GLY A 56 0.45 5.13 -15.52
N GLU A 57 0.83 6.13 -14.74
CA GLU A 57 0.48 6.25 -13.33
C GLU A 57 -1.02 6.53 -13.14
N MET A 58 -1.65 5.84 -12.17
CA MET A 58 -3.04 6.11 -11.80
C MET A 58 -3.24 7.53 -11.25
N PHE A 59 -2.27 8.03 -10.50
CA PHE A 59 -2.32 9.33 -9.82
C PHE A 59 -1.05 10.13 -10.08
N PRO A 60 -0.86 10.65 -11.31
CA PRO A 60 0.39 11.29 -11.70
C PRO A 60 0.72 12.57 -10.93
N LEU A 61 -0.27 13.23 -10.33
CA LEU A 61 -0.08 14.45 -9.53
C LEU A 61 0.09 14.17 -8.03
N ASN A 62 -0.31 12.99 -7.57
CA ASN A 62 -0.16 12.58 -6.17
C ASN A 62 0.06 11.06 -6.11
N GLY A 63 1.28 10.63 -6.46
CA GLY A 63 1.66 9.24 -6.56
C GLY A 63 1.14 8.34 -5.43
N PRO A 64 1.35 8.66 -4.15
CA PRO A 64 0.90 7.83 -3.03
C PRO A 64 -0.61 7.51 -3.01
N CYS A 65 -1.45 8.27 -3.70
CA CYS A 65 -2.91 8.05 -3.74
C CYS A 65 -3.34 6.70 -4.33
N TRP A 66 -2.47 6.00 -5.08
CA TRP A 66 -2.80 4.67 -5.55
C TRP A 66 -3.08 3.70 -4.40
N SER A 67 -2.39 3.81 -3.28
CA SER A 67 -2.64 2.97 -2.10
C SER A 67 -4.00 3.27 -1.46
N LEU A 68 -4.39 4.54 -1.38
CA LEU A 68 -5.70 4.95 -0.88
C LEU A 68 -6.83 4.46 -1.79
N PHE A 69 -6.63 4.46 -3.10
CA PHE A 69 -7.60 3.91 -4.05
C PHE A 69 -7.87 2.42 -3.77
N PHE A 70 -6.82 1.62 -3.56
CA PHE A 70 -6.98 0.22 -3.18
C PHE A 70 -7.62 0.05 -1.79
N GLU A 71 -7.35 0.94 -0.85
CA GLU A 71 -8.00 0.95 0.45
C GLU A 71 -9.52 1.18 0.32
N TYR A 72 -9.97 2.09 -0.55
CA TYR A 72 -11.40 2.23 -0.85
C TYR A 72 -12.01 0.96 -1.44
N ILE A 73 -11.31 0.28 -2.35
CA ILE A 73 -11.75 -1.03 -2.86
C ILE A 73 -11.88 -2.03 -1.70
N ALA A 74 -10.93 -2.05 -0.75
CA ALA A 74 -11.02 -2.93 0.42
C ALA A 74 -12.27 -2.65 1.26
N TYR A 75 -12.61 -1.38 1.52
CA TYR A 75 -13.81 -1.01 2.26
C TYR A 75 -15.09 -1.45 1.56
N VAL A 76 -15.16 -1.27 0.24
CA VAL A 76 -16.29 -1.75 -0.57
C VAL A 76 -16.40 -3.28 -0.51
N LEU A 77 -15.31 -3.99 -0.71
CA LEU A 77 -15.27 -5.45 -0.62
C LEU A 77 -15.64 -5.93 0.79
N TYR A 78 -15.21 -5.24 1.83
CA TYR A 78 -15.62 -5.56 3.19
C TYR A 78 -17.11 -5.37 3.39
N ALA A 79 -17.66 -4.23 3.01
CA ALA A 79 -19.06 -3.90 3.21
C ALA A 79 -20.02 -4.89 2.52
N PHE A 80 -19.67 -5.37 1.33
CA PHE A 80 -20.56 -6.22 0.55
C PHE A 80 -20.24 -7.72 0.67
N ILE A 81 -18.96 -8.10 0.83
CA ILE A 81 -18.49 -9.48 0.76
C ILE A 81 -17.90 -9.95 2.08
N PHE A 82 -16.76 -9.41 2.51
CA PHE A 82 -15.94 -10.01 3.57
C PHE A 82 -16.59 -10.00 4.95
N ARG A 83 -17.48 -9.06 5.25
CA ARG A 83 -18.22 -9.04 6.51
C ARG A 83 -19.10 -10.29 6.69
N LYS A 84 -19.54 -10.91 5.58
CA LYS A 84 -20.39 -12.11 5.57
C LYS A 84 -19.58 -13.41 5.48
N VAL A 85 -18.29 -13.32 5.16
CA VAL A 85 -17.42 -14.48 5.03
C VAL A 85 -17.11 -15.07 6.39
N SER A 86 -17.31 -16.39 6.56
CA SER A 86 -16.97 -17.08 7.80
C SER A 86 -15.47 -17.19 8.01
N THR A 87 -15.03 -17.31 9.26
CA THR A 87 -13.61 -17.48 9.60
C THR A 87 -13.02 -18.75 8.98
N ARG A 88 -13.82 -19.82 8.83
CA ARG A 88 -13.37 -21.06 8.15
C ARG A 88 -13.02 -20.79 6.69
N VAL A 89 -13.81 -20.00 5.99
CA VAL A 89 -13.55 -19.64 4.58
C VAL A 89 -12.32 -18.74 4.48
N LEU A 90 -12.11 -17.82 5.43
CA LEU A 90 -10.90 -16.99 5.46
C LEU A 90 -9.61 -17.82 5.58
N TRP A 91 -9.62 -18.94 6.35
CA TRP A 91 -8.49 -19.85 6.45
C TRP A 91 -8.07 -20.47 5.11
N TRP A 92 -8.99 -20.58 4.13
CA TRP A 92 -8.70 -21.03 2.78
C TRP A 92 -8.36 -19.90 1.81
N ILE A 93 -9.02 -18.76 1.96
CA ILE A 93 -8.84 -17.60 1.09
C ILE A 93 -7.45 -16.96 1.30
N VAL A 94 -7.00 -16.81 2.55
CA VAL A 94 -5.71 -16.18 2.85
C VAL A 94 -4.53 -16.91 2.19
N PRO A 95 -4.36 -18.22 2.31
CA PRO A 95 -3.32 -18.94 1.58
C PRO A 95 -3.45 -18.84 0.05
N LEU A 96 -4.67 -18.85 -0.47
CA LEU A 96 -4.90 -18.68 -1.91
C LEU A 96 -4.38 -17.32 -2.41
N PHE A 97 -4.68 -16.25 -1.67
CA PHE A 97 -4.16 -14.92 -2.01
C PHE A 97 -2.67 -14.79 -1.76
N ALA A 98 -2.10 -15.52 -0.78
CA ALA A 98 -0.66 -15.59 -0.58
C ALA A 98 0.06 -16.22 -1.80
N VAL A 99 -0.52 -17.27 -2.38
CA VAL A 99 -0.01 -17.87 -3.62
C VAL A 99 -0.06 -16.87 -4.77
N GLY A 100 -1.19 -16.16 -4.96
CA GLY A 100 -1.32 -15.12 -5.97
C GLY A 100 -0.35 -13.96 -5.77
N LEU A 101 -0.13 -13.54 -4.52
CA LEU A 101 0.85 -12.53 -4.15
C LEU A 101 2.28 -12.99 -4.47
N THR A 102 2.62 -14.24 -4.12
CA THR A 102 3.92 -14.83 -4.43
C THR A 102 4.14 -14.90 -5.94
N TYR A 103 3.12 -15.35 -6.68
CA TYR A 103 3.19 -15.32 -8.14
C TYR A 103 3.46 -13.91 -8.68
N ALA A 104 2.74 -12.90 -8.18
CA ALA A 104 2.95 -11.51 -8.59
C ALA A 104 4.36 -10.99 -8.26
N ALA A 105 4.95 -11.40 -7.13
CA ALA A 105 6.29 -10.99 -6.72
C ALA A 105 7.40 -11.43 -7.69
N PHE A 106 7.18 -12.53 -8.41
CA PHE A 106 8.14 -13.06 -9.39
C PHE A 106 7.80 -12.69 -10.84
N GLN A 107 6.77 -11.87 -11.05
CA GLN A 107 6.49 -11.30 -12.37
C GLN A 107 7.35 -10.06 -12.62
N GLY A 108 7.82 -9.92 -13.86
CA GLY A 108 8.66 -8.79 -14.27
C GLY A 108 10.13 -8.93 -13.88
N ASP A 109 10.94 -8.03 -14.41
CA ASP A 109 12.40 -8.11 -14.37
C ASP A 109 13.01 -7.85 -12.99
N TYR A 110 12.27 -7.19 -12.10
CA TYR A 110 12.77 -6.76 -10.79
C TYR A 110 12.40 -7.68 -9.63
N CYS A 111 11.53 -8.66 -9.85
CA CYS A 111 11.08 -9.60 -8.82
C CYS A 111 10.73 -8.88 -7.51
N ASN A 112 9.75 -7.99 -7.51
CA ASN A 112 9.32 -7.24 -6.34
C ASN A 112 7.79 -7.12 -6.29
N LEU A 113 7.27 -6.61 -5.16
CA LEU A 113 5.85 -6.32 -4.99
C LEU A 113 5.49 -4.85 -5.22
N GLY A 114 6.22 -4.15 -6.07
CA GLY A 114 5.98 -2.75 -6.46
C GLY A 114 4.76 -2.54 -7.37
N TRP A 115 3.72 -3.39 -7.28
CA TRP A 115 2.52 -3.35 -8.10
C TRP A 115 1.43 -2.47 -7.51
N GLY A 116 0.56 -1.95 -8.38
CA GLY A 116 -0.65 -1.21 -7.99
C GLY A 116 -0.64 0.28 -8.34
N TRP A 117 0.47 0.83 -8.82
CA TRP A 117 0.61 2.27 -9.11
C TRP A 117 0.16 2.68 -10.53
N ALA A 118 0.03 1.71 -11.45
CA ALA A 118 -0.36 1.95 -12.84
C ALA A 118 -1.61 1.14 -13.23
N LEU A 119 -2.31 1.61 -14.28
CA LEU A 119 -3.52 0.97 -14.82
C LEU A 119 -3.24 -0.16 -15.84
N THR A 120 -1.99 -0.59 -16.00
CA THR A 120 -1.72 -1.79 -16.81
C THR A 120 -2.35 -3.01 -16.14
N LYS A 121 -2.76 -3.98 -16.94
CA LYS A 121 -3.43 -5.19 -16.45
C LYS A 121 -2.62 -5.91 -15.38
N GLU A 122 -1.32 -6.07 -15.63
CA GLU A 122 -0.40 -6.77 -14.73
C GLU A 122 -0.25 -6.00 -13.41
N ASN A 123 -0.08 -4.68 -13.51
CA ASN A 123 0.13 -3.81 -12.36
C ASN A 123 -1.13 -3.76 -11.47
N PHE A 124 -2.31 -3.65 -12.09
CA PHE A 124 -3.59 -3.66 -11.36
C PHE A 124 -3.85 -5.00 -10.68
N ILE A 125 -3.62 -6.13 -11.38
CA ILE A 125 -3.79 -7.47 -10.79
C ILE A 125 -2.82 -7.68 -9.63
N GLY A 126 -1.56 -7.30 -9.78
CA GLY A 126 -0.57 -7.38 -8.69
C GLY A 126 -0.98 -6.54 -7.48
N GLY A 127 -1.47 -5.32 -7.70
CA GLY A 127 -2.05 -4.46 -6.67
C GLY A 127 -3.25 -5.11 -5.97
N MET A 128 -4.14 -5.77 -6.72
CA MET A 128 -5.28 -6.51 -6.17
C MET A 128 -4.84 -7.69 -5.29
N PHE A 129 -3.83 -8.47 -5.67
CA PHE A 129 -3.31 -9.53 -4.81
C PHE A 129 -2.71 -8.99 -3.51
N ARG A 130 -1.97 -7.87 -3.57
CA ARG A 130 -1.48 -7.18 -2.36
C ARG A 130 -2.61 -6.77 -1.44
N LEU A 131 -3.65 -6.13 -1.99
CA LEU A 131 -4.83 -5.71 -1.25
C LEU A 131 -5.53 -6.91 -0.61
N LEU A 132 -5.91 -7.91 -1.42
CA LEU A 132 -6.72 -9.03 -1.00
C LEU A 132 -6.01 -9.87 0.07
N PHE A 133 -4.71 -10.15 -0.11
CA PHE A 133 -3.94 -10.85 0.91
C PHE A 133 -3.88 -10.05 2.21
N SER A 134 -3.39 -8.82 2.18
CA SER A 134 -3.17 -8.02 3.39
C SER A 134 -4.46 -7.79 4.16
N PHE A 135 -5.55 -7.48 3.44
CA PHE A 135 -6.85 -7.22 4.05
C PHE A 135 -7.47 -8.48 4.67
N THR A 136 -7.48 -9.60 3.94
CA THR A 136 -8.07 -10.84 4.45
C THR A 136 -7.23 -11.48 5.56
N ALA A 137 -5.89 -11.35 5.52
CA ALA A 137 -5.01 -11.77 6.59
C ALA A 137 -5.25 -10.94 7.87
N GLY A 138 -5.35 -9.60 7.75
CA GLY A 138 -5.72 -8.73 8.85
C GLY A 138 -7.07 -9.09 9.45
N LEU A 139 -8.08 -9.37 8.60
CA LEU A 139 -9.40 -9.80 9.04
C LEU A 139 -9.37 -11.16 9.75
N LEU A 140 -8.58 -12.11 9.26
CA LEU A 140 -8.40 -13.41 9.90
C LEU A 140 -7.72 -13.25 11.28
N ILE A 141 -6.64 -12.46 11.36
CA ILE A 141 -5.96 -12.16 12.62
C ILE A 141 -6.93 -11.53 13.61
N SER A 142 -7.70 -10.53 13.20
CA SER A 142 -8.65 -9.84 14.09
C SER A 142 -9.73 -10.75 14.66
N ARG A 143 -10.07 -11.85 13.98
CA ARG A 143 -11.09 -12.82 14.42
C ARG A 143 -10.54 -14.00 15.22
N THR A 144 -9.25 -14.31 15.06
CA THR A 144 -8.66 -15.53 15.63
C THR A 144 -7.57 -15.28 16.64
N TYR A 145 -6.90 -14.13 16.53
CA TYR A 145 -5.82 -13.80 17.44
C TYR A 145 -6.35 -13.29 18.78
N HIS A 146 -5.93 -13.94 19.86
CA HIS A 146 -6.19 -13.49 21.22
C HIS A 146 -4.90 -12.87 21.77
N PRO A 147 -4.91 -11.57 22.08
CA PRO A 147 -3.71 -10.89 22.57
C PRO A 147 -3.18 -11.53 23.85
N GLY A 148 -1.93 -11.97 23.82
CA GLY A 148 -1.22 -12.44 24.99
C GLY A 148 -0.50 -11.28 25.72
N ILE A 149 0.10 -11.55 26.88
CA ILE A 149 0.92 -10.59 27.60
C ILE A 149 2.35 -10.64 27.02
N ILE A 150 2.69 -9.66 26.20
CA ILE A 150 4.05 -9.48 25.68
C ILE A 150 4.70 -8.31 26.43
N LYS A 151 5.90 -8.54 26.97
CA LYS A 151 6.71 -7.47 27.56
C LYS A 151 7.30 -6.60 26.45
N HIS A 152 7.11 -5.28 26.55
CA HIS A 152 7.66 -4.28 25.61
C HIS A 152 7.28 -4.48 24.13
N PRO A 153 5.99 -4.69 23.78
CA PRO A 153 5.57 -5.01 22.41
C PRO A 153 5.90 -3.89 21.41
N PHE A 154 5.83 -2.63 21.84
CA PHE A 154 6.21 -1.49 21.01
C PHE A 154 7.70 -1.54 20.60
N VAL A 155 8.59 -1.84 21.55
CA VAL A 155 10.04 -1.94 21.29
C VAL A 155 10.32 -3.11 20.33
N ILE A 156 9.72 -4.26 20.57
CA ILE A 156 9.88 -5.44 19.70
C ILE A 156 9.41 -5.11 18.27
N GLY A 157 8.20 -4.58 18.12
CA GLY A 157 7.66 -4.20 16.80
C GLY A 157 8.52 -3.15 16.10
N SER A 158 8.99 -2.13 16.83
CA SER A 158 9.87 -1.10 16.27
C SER A 158 11.21 -1.66 15.81
N ILE A 159 11.85 -2.53 16.60
CA ILE A 159 13.12 -3.17 16.21
C ILE A 159 12.92 -4.00 14.95
N VAL A 160 11.87 -4.81 14.89
CA VAL A 160 11.58 -5.62 13.70
C VAL A 160 11.37 -4.73 12.47
N LEU A 161 10.56 -3.67 12.57
CA LEU A 161 10.34 -2.75 11.46
C LEU A 161 11.62 -2.06 11.02
N VAL A 162 12.46 -1.60 11.97
CA VAL A 162 13.76 -0.97 11.65
C VAL A 162 14.65 -1.96 10.92
N VAL A 163 14.81 -3.20 11.43
CA VAL A 163 15.63 -4.23 10.77
C VAL A 163 15.13 -4.50 9.35
N LEU A 164 13.81 -4.64 9.15
CA LEU A 164 13.24 -4.87 7.84
C LEU A 164 13.45 -3.68 6.88
N THR A 165 13.40 -2.45 7.37
CA THR A 165 13.57 -1.25 6.51
C THR A 165 15.03 -1.05 6.08
N PHE A 166 16.00 -1.52 6.86
CA PHE A 166 17.42 -1.40 6.56
C PHE A 166 17.99 -2.52 5.70
N MET A 167 17.18 -3.51 5.33
CA MET A 167 17.66 -4.57 4.43
C MET A 167 17.91 -4.00 3.03
N PRO A 168 19.13 -4.15 2.49
CA PRO A 168 19.46 -3.63 1.18
C PRO A 168 18.79 -4.44 0.06
N ASN A 169 18.34 -3.75 -0.98
CA ASN A 169 17.96 -4.40 -2.22
C ASN A 169 19.17 -5.06 -2.87
N VAL A 170 19.02 -6.31 -3.25
CA VAL A 170 20.05 -7.03 -4.00
C VAL A 170 19.98 -6.62 -5.46
N GLY A 171 21.04 -5.98 -5.94
CA GLY A 171 21.15 -5.53 -7.33
C GLY A 171 21.55 -6.65 -8.32
N GLY A 172 21.25 -6.39 -9.60
CA GLY A 172 21.62 -7.25 -10.72
C GLY A 172 20.60 -8.34 -11.04
N HIS A 173 20.35 -8.56 -12.34
CA HIS A 173 19.32 -9.49 -12.83
C HIS A 173 19.45 -10.92 -12.31
N LYS A 174 20.67 -11.37 -12.00
CA LYS A 174 20.92 -12.74 -11.54
C LYS A 174 20.34 -13.03 -10.14
N TYR A 175 20.21 -12.03 -9.29
CA TYR A 175 19.85 -12.18 -7.88
C TYR A 175 18.53 -11.49 -7.51
N ASN A 176 17.81 -10.92 -8.47
CA ASN A 176 16.55 -10.22 -8.24
C ASN A 176 15.49 -11.06 -7.52
N TRP A 177 15.49 -12.37 -7.72
CA TRP A 177 14.59 -13.31 -7.04
C TRP A 177 14.68 -13.24 -5.51
N MET A 178 15.84 -12.84 -4.96
CA MET A 178 16.01 -12.65 -3.51
C MET A 178 15.15 -11.52 -2.99
N ASN A 179 14.97 -10.44 -3.76
CA ASN A 179 14.08 -9.34 -3.41
C ASN A 179 12.62 -9.81 -3.35
N GLY A 180 12.20 -10.62 -4.33
CA GLY A 180 10.86 -11.22 -4.34
C GLY A 180 10.59 -12.10 -3.13
N ILE A 181 11.53 -12.96 -2.75
CA ILE A 181 11.42 -13.77 -1.52
C ILE A 181 11.32 -12.86 -0.29
N TYR A 182 12.17 -11.84 -0.22
CA TYR A 182 12.17 -10.90 0.90
C TYR A 182 10.84 -10.16 1.01
N ASP A 183 10.30 -9.62 -0.08
CA ASP A 183 9.02 -8.92 -0.10
C ASP A 183 7.86 -9.83 0.32
N VAL A 184 7.83 -11.06 -0.22
CA VAL A 184 6.83 -12.07 0.18
C VAL A 184 6.93 -12.39 1.67
N PHE A 185 8.14 -12.63 2.19
CA PHE A 185 8.36 -12.87 3.61
C PHE A 185 7.89 -11.68 4.47
N CYS A 186 8.23 -10.46 4.08
CA CYS A 186 7.80 -9.27 4.81
C CYS A 186 6.28 -9.17 4.91
N ILE A 187 5.58 -9.37 3.79
CA ILE A 187 4.13 -9.20 3.76
C ILE A 187 3.40 -10.39 4.40
N THR A 188 3.87 -11.62 4.16
CA THR A 188 3.15 -12.81 4.64
C THR A 188 3.47 -13.21 6.07
N CYS A 189 4.66 -12.88 6.58
CA CYS A 189 5.12 -13.29 7.90
C CYS A 189 5.43 -12.10 8.82
N ALA A 190 6.32 -11.21 8.39
CA ALA A 190 6.86 -10.19 9.28
C ALA A 190 5.82 -9.14 9.68
N PHE A 191 5.04 -8.60 8.75
CA PHE A 191 3.99 -7.62 9.07
C PHE A 191 2.84 -8.22 9.88
N PRO A 192 2.29 -9.41 9.57
CA PRO A 192 1.35 -10.09 10.46
C PRO A 192 1.91 -10.33 11.87
N PHE A 193 3.18 -10.69 12.00
CA PHE A 193 3.83 -10.80 13.30
C PHE A 193 3.85 -9.47 14.06
N VAL A 194 4.26 -8.37 13.41
CA VAL A 194 4.28 -7.03 14.02
C VAL A 194 2.88 -6.62 14.44
N MET A 195 1.85 -6.91 13.64
CA MET A 195 0.45 -6.68 13.99
C MET A 195 0.03 -7.44 15.26
N CYS A 196 0.37 -8.72 15.35
CA CYS A 196 0.07 -9.54 16.54
C CYS A 196 0.81 -9.01 17.78
N VAL A 197 2.08 -8.64 17.65
CA VAL A 197 2.86 -8.03 18.73
C VAL A 197 2.25 -6.71 19.18
N GLY A 198 1.88 -5.83 18.23
CA GLY A 198 1.23 -4.55 18.52
C GLY A 198 -0.11 -4.71 19.22
N ALA A 199 -0.93 -5.68 18.81
CA ALA A 199 -2.21 -6.00 19.44
C ALA A 199 -2.06 -6.55 20.88
N SER A 200 -0.88 -7.09 21.24
CA SER A 200 -0.58 -7.62 22.57
C SER A 200 -0.08 -6.56 23.56
N ALA A 201 -0.14 -5.28 23.20
CA ALA A 201 0.28 -4.19 24.07
C ALA A 201 -0.57 -4.12 25.34
N THR A 202 0.02 -4.42 26.49
CA THR A 202 -0.60 -4.27 27.82
C THR A 202 -0.18 -2.95 28.44
N ALA A 203 -1.08 -2.35 29.24
CA ALA A 203 -0.93 -1.18 30.09
C ALA A 203 0.25 -0.24 29.74
N ILE A 204 -0.01 0.68 28.85
CA ILE A 204 0.91 1.77 28.51
C ILE A 204 0.80 2.81 29.64
N SER A 205 1.94 3.37 30.10
CA SER A 205 1.91 4.47 31.06
C SER A 205 1.11 5.67 30.50
N ASP A 206 0.48 6.48 31.34
CA ASP A 206 -0.33 7.62 30.91
C ASP A 206 0.44 8.59 30.00
N LYS A 207 1.76 8.75 30.23
CA LYS A 207 2.63 9.57 29.36
C LYS A 207 2.72 8.97 27.95
N THR A 208 2.97 7.68 27.86
CA THR A 208 3.10 6.98 26.56
C THR A 208 1.75 6.99 25.82
N LYS A 209 0.65 6.83 26.55
CA LYS A 209 -0.70 6.91 25.98
C LYS A 209 -0.97 8.29 25.37
N ARG A 210 -0.63 9.37 26.06
CA ARG A 210 -0.77 10.74 25.53
C ARG A 210 0.03 10.95 24.25
N ILE A 211 1.29 10.50 24.23
CA ILE A 211 2.16 10.63 23.05
C ILE A 211 1.59 9.82 21.90
N ALA A 212 1.17 8.58 22.13
CA ALA A 212 0.59 7.71 21.11
C ALA A 212 -0.73 8.28 20.54
N THR A 213 -1.60 8.84 21.40
CA THR A 213 -2.83 9.51 20.95
C THR A 213 -2.50 10.74 20.11
N TRP A 214 -1.59 11.59 20.57
CA TRP A 214 -1.19 12.77 19.83
C TRP A 214 -0.57 12.43 18.45
N LEU A 215 0.28 11.39 18.38
CA LEU A 215 0.82 10.92 17.11
C LEU A 215 -0.28 10.31 16.20
N GLY A 216 -1.25 9.61 16.77
CA GLY A 216 -2.39 9.08 16.03
C GLY A 216 -3.31 10.17 15.48
N ASP A 217 -3.48 11.28 16.22
CA ASP A 217 -4.28 12.42 15.78
C ASP A 217 -3.61 13.21 14.64
N LEU A 218 -2.29 13.07 14.47
CA LEU A 218 -1.52 13.70 13.39
C LEU A 218 -1.47 12.87 12.11
N SER A 219 -1.78 11.58 12.16
CA SER A 219 -1.76 10.67 11.02
C SER A 219 -3.13 10.63 10.32
#